data_a131408bc2dfe63059a4ce3948d43b5e
#
_entry.id   a131408bc2dfe63059a4ce3948d43b5e
#
_cell.length_a   1.000
_cell.length_b   1.000
_cell.length_c   1.000
_cell.angle_alpha   90.00
_cell.angle_beta   90.00
_cell.angle_gamma   90.00
#
_symmetry.space_group_name_H-M   'P 1'
#
loop_
_entity.id
_entity.type
_entity.pdbx_description
1 polymer ?
#
loop_
_entity_poly.entity_id
_entity_poly.type
_entity_poly.pdbx_seq_one_letter_code
_entity_poly.pdbx_strand_id
1 'polypeptide(L)'
;MRDNQTTRRMPMIVTAMACAAASMLAGLALSPSAMAAGATITLNGADGNSLAGHTFNVYQIGTYTDQILNGTQISSLGVRGTTASNAWAADAIGIANAYDPSTADDIGKVYGYDDAGNIANIKMDSQTRQLRNISKALSQSTRKPAAIQGGANLTTTRSTLTINVPSEGLYYITDSAGNPIMVGTKSGNANIMQLDAKDPQWRTLGVAVVKAKSVRVDKKVQVSRDGRTVGKDGTASDPVGVTVGDTVTNTVEVTVPNKQAAGAVKFKLVDQPKGQTYVKGSLSVRLKNAPQTDITADAVIYDGTTQNNAKSIPGDPALKTADNRPADPDLAIPAGGWGIDGRNILDKYSNRTIVITYRMTVDKASITDPAANTVHTYGTFTDGIRFTTITDQDKVDIKAYDFTLRKVDAGNVNTLLDGARFQIQRNGKWMNLDQNTGKWSDAADQDAASVFITGDSNHDGTVDNRDDASQRGLIRFKGLGYGTYTVTETKEPAGYASYAKPSFTVTIDDAGTAIRFAGKDQPGLTTGIDNNTVQVKNITNLTQLPQTGGALAFAFWLAVSCPLWGSGIVLAERSLKNRRKAVNLAGNGLA
;
A
#
# COMPACT_ATOMS: atom_id res chain seq x y z
N MET A 1 29.18 64.84 -16.90
CA MET A 1 28.07 65.50 -16.17
C MET A 1 26.86 64.57 -16.24
N ARG A 2 26.59 63.94 -15.15
CA ARG A 2 25.26 63.83 -14.51
C ARG A 2 24.19 63.15 -15.38
N ASP A 3 23.37 62.21 -15.01
CA ASP A 3 23.09 61.67 -13.69
C ASP A 3 22.29 60.38 -13.80
N ASN A 4 22.42 59.55 -12.81
CA ASN A 4 21.64 58.35 -12.46
C ASN A 4 20.13 58.54 -12.59
N GLN A 5 19.40 57.50 -12.99
CA GLN A 5 18.30 56.96 -12.17
C GLN A 5 17.96 55.53 -12.53
N THR A 6 18.05 54.66 -11.57
CA THR A 6 17.58 53.30 -11.47
C THR A 6 16.06 53.22 -11.48
N THR A 7 15.49 52.36 -12.32
CA THR A 7 14.15 51.80 -12.08
C THR A 7 14.15 50.33 -12.46
N ARG A 8 13.86 49.48 -11.45
CA ARG A 8 13.59 48.06 -11.57
C ARG A 8 12.40 47.83 -12.50
N ARG A 9 12.53 46.95 -13.47
CA ARG A 9 11.42 46.30 -14.14
C ARG A 9 11.61 44.81 -14.17
N MET A 10 10.57 44.10 -13.73
CA MET A 10 10.40 42.63 -13.81
C MET A 10 10.40 42.19 -15.28
N PRO A 11 10.89 40.98 -15.59
CA PRO A 11 10.79 40.47 -16.95
C PRO A 11 9.40 39.86 -17.18
N MET A 12 8.75 40.40 -18.20
CA MET A 12 7.58 39.82 -18.83
C MET A 12 8.03 38.67 -19.72
N ILE A 13 7.47 37.48 -19.52
CA ILE A 13 7.70 36.32 -20.38
C ILE A 13 6.90 36.54 -21.67
N VAL A 14 7.60 36.77 -22.77
CA VAL A 14 7.03 36.77 -24.13
C VAL A 14 7.27 35.40 -24.72
N THR A 15 6.17 34.69 -25.01
CA THR A 15 6.17 33.44 -25.75
C THR A 15 6.49 33.71 -27.21
N ALA A 16 7.67 33.30 -27.67
CA ALA A 16 8.03 33.38 -29.06
C ALA A 16 7.39 32.22 -29.85
N MET A 17 6.50 32.54 -30.78
CA MET A 17 6.10 31.66 -31.86
C MET A 17 7.27 31.56 -32.87
N ALA A 18 7.82 30.38 -33.00
CA ALA A 18 8.74 30.07 -34.10
C ALA A 18 7.94 29.57 -35.31
N CYS A 19 7.82 30.40 -36.33
CA CYS A 19 7.43 29.95 -37.66
C CYS A 19 8.64 29.31 -38.34
N ALA A 20 8.61 28.00 -38.56
CA ALA A 20 9.52 27.31 -39.45
C ALA A 20 8.86 27.21 -40.85
N ALA A 21 9.47 27.85 -41.81
CA ALA A 21 9.11 27.73 -43.23
C ALA A 21 9.55 26.33 -43.71
N ALA A 22 8.60 25.51 -44.13
CA ALA A 22 8.86 24.26 -44.83
C ALA A 22 8.66 24.49 -46.34
N SER A 23 9.67 24.11 -47.08
CA SER A 23 9.75 24.06 -48.53
C SER A 23 8.65 23.19 -49.15
N MET A 24 8.03 23.73 -50.21
CA MET A 24 7.05 23.06 -51.04
C MET A 24 7.65 21.83 -51.73
N LEU A 25 7.03 20.69 -51.53
CA LEU A 25 6.98 19.62 -52.51
C LEU A 25 5.51 19.38 -52.84
N ALA A 26 5.15 19.68 -54.09
CA ALA A 26 3.80 19.47 -54.58
C ALA A 26 3.53 17.97 -54.73
N GLY A 27 2.79 17.42 -53.81
CA GLY A 27 2.13 16.13 -53.93
C GLY A 27 0.65 16.32 -53.61
N LEU A 28 -0.20 15.89 -54.51
CA LEU A 28 -1.66 16.00 -54.47
C LEU A 28 -2.21 15.84 -53.05
N ALA A 29 -2.56 16.95 -52.44
CA ALA A 29 -3.38 16.95 -51.24
C ALA A 29 -4.80 16.53 -51.64
N LEU A 30 -5.12 15.27 -51.41
CA LEU A 30 -6.52 14.89 -51.24
C LEU A 30 -7.03 15.72 -50.06
N SER A 31 -7.95 16.62 -50.33
CA SER A 31 -8.69 17.36 -49.32
C SER A 31 -9.16 16.37 -48.25
N PRO A 32 -8.98 16.65 -46.96
CA PRO A 32 -9.68 15.87 -45.97
C PRO A 32 -11.17 16.13 -46.24
N SER A 33 -11.84 15.12 -46.80
CA SER A 33 -13.29 15.09 -46.84
C SER A 33 -13.74 15.39 -45.42
N ALA A 34 -14.58 16.40 -45.25
CA ALA A 34 -15.18 16.72 -43.96
C ALA A 34 -15.75 15.44 -43.41
N MET A 35 -15.10 14.89 -42.39
CA MET A 35 -15.61 13.74 -41.68
C MET A 35 -16.95 14.18 -41.12
N ALA A 36 -18.03 13.58 -41.57
CA ALA A 36 -19.34 13.73 -40.95
C ALA A 36 -19.14 13.58 -39.44
N ALA A 37 -19.80 14.43 -38.67
CA ALA A 37 -19.61 14.49 -37.22
C ALA A 37 -19.59 13.07 -36.65
N GLY A 38 -18.39 12.58 -36.26
CA GLY A 38 -18.18 11.22 -35.88
C GLY A 38 -18.99 10.89 -34.63
N ALA A 39 -19.51 9.68 -34.55
CA ALA A 39 -20.15 9.18 -33.34
C ALA A 39 -19.11 8.92 -32.26
N THR A 40 -19.57 8.79 -31.02
CA THR A 40 -18.69 8.50 -29.89
C THR A 40 -19.12 7.22 -29.16
N ILE A 41 -18.12 6.51 -28.62
CA ILE A 41 -18.31 5.39 -27.70
C ILE A 41 -17.57 5.71 -26.42
N THR A 42 -18.23 5.54 -25.29
CA THR A 42 -17.63 5.71 -23.97
C THR A 42 -17.49 4.35 -23.29
N LEU A 43 -16.27 3.98 -22.94
CA LEU A 43 -15.96 2.82 -22.13
C LEU A 43 -15.78 3.27 -20.69
N ASN A 44 -16.53 2.68 -19.77
CA ASN A 44 -16.41 2.92 -18.33
C ASN A 44 -15.84 1.69 -17.64
N GLY A 45 -14.89 1.85 -16.76
CA GLY A 45 -14.48 0.79 -15.86
C GLY A 45 -15.62 0.39 -14.93
N ALA A 46 -15.79 -0.89 -14.68
CA ALA A 46 -16.78 -1.39 -13.73
C ALA A 46 -16.58 -0.75 -12.35
N ASP A 47 -17.65 -0.27 -11.72
CA ASP A 47 -17.63 0.40 -10.40
C ASP A 47 -16.66 1.59 -10.30
N GLY A 48 -16.36 2.26 -11.42
CA GLY A 48 -15.44 3.38 -11.47
C GLY A 48 -13.96 3.00 -11.43
N ASN A 49 -13.64 1.70 -11.59
CA ASN A 49 -12.26 1.22 -11.61
C ASN A 49 -11.47 1.81 -12.77
N SER A 50 -10.16 2.05 -12.55
CA SER A 50 -9.25 2.53 -13.59
C SER A 50 -9.15 1.51 -14.74
N LEU A 51 -9.03 2.02 -15.97
CA LEU A 51 -8.73 1.24 -17.17
C LEU A 51 -7.22 1.16 -17.46
N ALA A 52 -6.36 1.50 -16.49
CA ALA A 52 -4.92 1.35 -16.64
C ALA A 52 -4.52 -0.12 -16.88
N GLY A 53 -3.60 -0.33 -17.81
CA GLY A 53 -3.17 -1.67 -18.21
C GLY A 53 -4.07 -2.35 -19.25
N HIS A 54 -5.18 -1.72 -19.64
CA HIS A 54 -6.00 -2.15 -20.77
C HIS A 54 -5.51 -1.54 -22.07
N THR A 55 -5.55 -2.32 -23.15
CA THR A 55 -5.30 -1.85 -24.52
C THR A 55 -6.50 -2.24 -25.38
N PHE A 56 -7.15 -1.26 -25.96
CA PHE A 56 -8.36 -1.46 -26.75
C PHE A 56 -8.08 -1.28 -28.24
N ASN A 57 -8.68 -2.17 -29.07
CA ASN A 57 -8.71 -2.01 -30.50
C ASN A 57 -10.16 -2.06 -30.97
N VAL A 58 -10.54 -1.11 -31.82
CA VAL A 58 -11.93 -0.87 -32.25
C VAL A 58 -12.13 -1.27 -33.69
N TYR A 59 -13.14 -2.04 -33.95
CA TYR A 59 -13.49 -2.57 -35.27
C TYR A 59 -14.95 -2.25 -35.58
N GLN A 60 -15.23 -1.78 -36.78
CA GLN A 60 -16.61 -1.53 -37.21
C GLN A 60 -17.23 -2.83 -37.74
N ILE A 61 -18.38 -3.23 -37.17
CA ILE A 61 -19.19 -4.33 -37.70
C ILE A 61 -20.06 -3.82 -38.83
N GLY A 62 -20.71 -2.66 -38.66
CA GLY A 62 -21.52 -2.05 -39.70
C GLY A 62 -22.12 -0.71 -39.28
N THR A 63 -22.75 -0.05 -40.27
CA THR A 63 -23.49 1.20 -40.09
C THR A 63 -24.98 0.91 -39.86
N TYR A 64 -25.68 1.83 -39.21
CA TYR A 64 -27.11 1.68 -38.99
C TYR A 64 -27.94 1.89 -40.27
N THR A 65 -28.96 1.07 -40.42
CA THR A 65 -29.99 1.15 -41.44
C THR A 65 -31.38 0.91 -40.83
N ASP A 66 -32.44 1.28 -41.55
CA ASP A 66 -33.84 1.00 -41.20
C ASP A 66 -34.20 1.39 -39.75
N GLN A 67 -33.74 2.57 -39.38
CA GLN A 67 -33.92 3.07 -38.01
C GLN A 67 -35.37 3.56 -37.83
N ILE A 68 -36.06 3.03 -36.79
CA ILE A 68 -37.34 3.56 -36.33
C ILE A 68 -37.10 4.22 -34.98
N LEU A 69 -37.18 5.55 -34.94
CA LEU A 69 -36.93 6.37 -33.75
C LEU A 69 -38.25 6.88 -33.18
N ASN A 70 -38.34 6.88 -31.85
CA ASN A 70 -39.41 7.51 -31.09
C ASN A 70 -38.79 8.42 -30.03
N GLY A 71 -38.52 9.68 -30.43
CA GLY A 71 -37.78 10.63 -29.60
C GLY A 71 -36.35 10.17 -29.33
N THR A 72 -36.03 9.92 -28.07
CA THR A 72 -34.71 9.41 -27.65
C THR A 72 -34.65 7.87 -27.65
N GLN A 73 -35.70 7.20 -28.03
CA GLN A 73 -35.82 5.75 -28.04
C GLN A 73 -35.69 5.19 -29.46
N ILE A 74 -35.04 4.03 -29.58
CA ILE A 74 -34.95 3.26 -30.81
C ILE A 74 -35.84 2.07 -30.71
N SER A 75 -36.82 1.98 -31.61
CA SER A 75 -37.78 0.85 -31.67
C SER A 75 -37.30 -0.26 -32.61
N SER A 76 -36.56 0.09 -33.66
CA SER A 76 -35.93 -0.84 -34.60
C SER A 76 -34.65 -0.29 -35.14
N LEU A 77 -33.71 -1.16 -35.41
CA LEU A 77 -32.37 -0.82 -35.89
C LEU A 77 -31.80 -1.96 -36.73
N GLY A 78 -31.49 -1.70 -37.99
CA GLY A 78 -30.70 -2.59 -38.85
C GLY A 78 -29.23 -2.22 -38.81
N VAL A 79 -28.36 -3.17 -39.13
CA VAL A 79 -26.93 -2.94 -39.29
C VAL A 79 -26.48 -3.50 -40.63
N ARG A 80 -25.94 -2.63 -41.48
CA ARG A 80 -25.37 -3.04 -42.76
C ARG A 80 -23.85 -3.12 -42.64
N GLY A 81 -23.31 -4.33 -42.79
CA GLY A 81 -21.86 -4.57 -42.81
C GLY A 81 -21.21 -4.22 -44.15
N THR A 82 -19.91 -4.07 -44.14
CA THR A 82 -19.07 -4.03 -45.35
C THR A 82 -18.75 -5.46 -45.79
N THR A 83 -18.27 -5.64 -47.01
CA THR A 83 -17.81 -6.95 -47.50
C THR A 83 -16.81 -7.61 -46.51
N ALA A 84 -15.89 -6.83 -45.98
CA ALA A 84 -14.87 -7.31 -45.04
C ALA A 84 -15.50 -7.71 -43.70
N SER A 85 -16.45 -6.92 -43.13
CA SER A 85 -17.10 -7.26 -41.86
C SER A 85 -18.06 -8.42 -42.00
N ASN A 86 -18.72 -8.59 -43.15
CA ASN A 86 -19.57 -9.74 -43.44
C ASN A 86 -18.74 -11.03 -43.57
N ALA A 87 -17.58 -10.99 -44.26
CA ALA A 87 -16.68 -12.12 -44.32
C ALA A 87 -16.10 -12.50 -42.96
N TRP A 88 -15.83 -11.51 -42.12
CA TRP A 88 -15.38 -11.72 -40.74
C TRP A 88 -16.49 -12.35 -39.88
N ALA A 89 -17.72 -11.87 -39.98
CA ALA A 89 -18.86 -12.43 -39.26
C ALA A 89 -19.14 -13.89 -39.69
N ALA A 90 -19.09 -14.18 -40.98
CA ALA A 90 -19.29 -15.54 -41.52
C ALA A 90 -18.21 -16.52 -41.02
N ASP A 91 -16.95 -16.12 -40.98
CA ASP A 91 -15.85 -16.92 -40.44
C ASP A 91 -16.05 -17.13 -38.92
N ALA A 92 -16.42 -16.10 -38.16
CA ALA A 92 -16.72 -16.20 -36.74
C ALA A 92 -17.88 -17.14 -36.44
N ILE A 93 -18.92 -17.17 -37.28
CA ILE A 93 -20.04 -18.10 -37.17
C ILE A 93 -19.53 -19.54 -37.31
N GLY A 94 -18.68 -19.82 -38.30
CA GLY A 94 -18.06 -21.13 -38.48
C GLY A 94 -17.25 -21.57 -37.26
N ILE A 95 -16.48 -20.65 -36.67
CA ILE A 95 -15.71 -20.91 -35.45
C ILE A 95 -16.64 -21.19 -34.26
N ALA A 96 -17.67 -20.38 -34.07
CA ALA A 96 -18.63 -20.55 -32.95
C ALA A 96 -19.38 -21.89 -33.04
N ASN A 97 -19.79 -22.30 -34.23
CA ASN A 97 -20.48 -23.56 -34.48
C ASN A 97 -19.60 -24.78 -34.21
N ALA A 98 -18.29 -24.66 -34.41
CA ALA A 98 -17.34 -25.72 -34.08
C ALA A 98 -17.22 -25.98 -32.58
N TYR A 99 -17.54 -24.98 -31.77
CA TYR A 99 -17.51 -25.10 -30.30
C TYR A 99 -18.81 -25.59 -29.67
N ASP A 100 -19.95 -25.21 -30.27
CA ASP A 100 -21.27 -25.59 -29.78
C ASP A 100 -22.25 -25.68 -30.94
N PRO A 101 -22.45 -26.88 -31.51
CA PRO A 101 -23.38 -27.08 -32.64
C PRO A 101 -24.81 -26.64 -32.34
N SER A 102 -25.23 -26.60 -31.08
CA SER A 102 -26.55 -26.12 -30.69
C SER A 102 -26.74 -24.62 -30.86
N THR A 103 -25.64 -23.87 -31.04
CA THR A 103 -25.68 -22.42 -31.27
C THR A 103 -25.89 -22.06 -32.74
N ALA A 104 -25.79 -23.01 -33.68
CA ALA A 104 -25.88 -22.75 -35.10
C ALA A 104 -27.21 -22.08 -35.51
N ASP A 105 -28.33 -22.56 -34.95
CA ASP A 105 -29.66 -21.98 -35.22
C ASP A 105 -29.87 -20.60 -34.56
N ASP A 106 -29.13 -20.33 -33.51
CA ASP A 106 -29.29 -19.10 -32.71
C ASP A 106 -28.47 -17.95 -33.24
N ILE A 107 -27.36 -18.23 -33.93
CA ILE A 107 -26.52 -17.20 -34.56
C ILE A 107 -27.24 -16.50 -35.69
N GLY A 108 -27.98 -17.23 -36.52
CA GLY A 108 -28.89 -16.66 -37.53
C GLY A 108 -30.04 -15.84 -36.95
N LYS A 109 -30.43 -16.15 -35.70
CA LYS A 109 -31.46 -15.39 -34.97
C LYS A 109 -30.91 -14.15 -34.28
N VAL A 110 -29.65 -14.15 -33.91
CA VAL A 110 -28.94 -13.01 -33.26
C VAL A 110 -28.40 -12.04 -34.30
N TYR A 111 -27.91 -12.55 -35.42
CA TYR A 111 -27.52 -11.78 -36.60
C TYR A 111 -28.41 -12.25 -37.76
N GLY A 112 -29.56 -11.56 -37.98
CA GLY A 112 -30.31 -11.74 -39.21
C GLY A 112 -29.43 -11.32 -40.39
N TYR A 113 -29.41 -12.16 -41.43
CA TYR A 113 -28.87 -11.78 -42.74
C TYR A 113 -30.04 -11.39 -43.63
N ASP A 114 -29.88 -10.32 -44.43
CA ASP A 114 -30.78 -10.07 -45.53
C ASP A 114 -30.45 -11.01 -46.69
N ASP A 115 -31.32 -11.02 -47.72
CA ASP A 115 -31.17 -11.88 -48.90
C ASP A 115 -29.87 -11.57 -49.69
N ALA A 116 -29.18 -10.46 -49.39
CA ALA A 116 -27.91 -10.07 -49.97
C ALA A 116 -26.73 -10.49 -49.06
N GLY A 117 -26.96 -11.18 -47.95
CA GLY A 117 -25.93 -11.67 -47.00
C GLY A 117 -25.37 -10.59 -46.09
N ASN A 118 -26.05 -9.44 -45.94
CA ASN A 118 -25.68 -8.40 -44.98
C ASN A 118 -26.26 -8.73 -43.58
N ILE A 119 -25.60 -8.28 -42.56
CA ILE A 119 -26.10 -8.41 -41.17
C ILE A 119 -27.32 -7.48 -41.02
N ALA A 120 -28.53 -8.00 -41.13
CA ALA A 120 -29.76 -7.20 -41.23
C ALA A 120 -30.42 -6.92 -39.90
N ASN A 121 -30.32 -7.79 -38.91
CA ASN A 121 -30.95 -7.61 -37.60
C ASN A 121 -30.08 -8.14 -36.50
N ILE A 122 -29.72 -7.28 -35.55
CA ILE A 122 -29.09 -7.71 -34.31
C ILE A 122 -30.19 -7.84 -33.26
N LYS A 123 -30.68 -9.03 -33.07
CA LYS A 123 -31.41 -9.37 -31.86
C LYS A 123 -30.40 -9.55 -30.76
N MET A 124 -30.17 -8.51 -29.99
CA MET A 124 -29.37 -8.60 -28.78
C MET A 124 -30.23 -9.24 -27.68
N ASP A 125 -30.47 -10.52 -27.79
CA ASP A 125 -31.10 -11.30 -26.73
C ASP A 125 -30.16 -11.31 -25.52
N SER A 126 -30.71 -11.11 -24.34
CA SER A 126 -30.03 -11.24 -23.03
C SER A 126 -29.59 -12.68 -22.73
N GLN A 127 -29.84 -13.63 -23.56
CA GLN A 127 -29.36 -15.01 -23.49
C GLN A 127 -27.85 -15.06 -23.78
N THR A 128 -27.15 -14.50 -22.86
CA THR A 128 -25.74 -14.22 -22.66
C THR A 128 -24.72 -15.24 -23.16
N ARG A 129 -25.07 -16.48 -23.39
CA ARG A 129 -24.11 -17.53 -23.81
C ARG A 129 -23.71 -17.37 -25.29
N GLN A 130 -24.68 -17.11 -26.14
CA GLN A 130 -24.53 -17.00 -27.59
C GLN A 130 -23.75 -15.75 -28.00
N LEU A 131 -24.14 -14.58 -27.49
CA LEU A 131 -23.40 -13.34 -27.70
C LEU A 131 -21.94 -13.47 -27.25
N ARG A 132 -21.70 -14.17 -26.18
CA ARG A 132 -20.34 -14.40 -25.67
C ARG A 132 -19.53 -15.28 -26.61
N ASN A 133 -20.10 -16.37 -27.11
CA ASN A 133 -19.44 -17.26 -28.06
C ASN A 133 -19.12 -16.54 -29.37
N ILE A 134 -20.05 -15.73 -29.88
CA ILE A 134 -19.83 -14.93 -31.10
C ILE A 134 -18.76 -13.87 -30.87
N SER A 135 -18.83 -13.12 -29.79
CA SER A 135 -17.82 -12.10 -29.48
C SER A 135 -16.42 -12.70 -29.40
N LYS A 136 -16.31 -13.91 -28.85
CA LYS A 136 -15.06 -14.65 -28.80
C LYS A 136 -14.63 -15.14 -30.17
N ALA A 137 -15.53 -15.71 -30.95
CA ALA A 137 -15.24 -16.18 -32.31
C ALA A 137 -14.79 -15.01 -33.22
N LEU A 138 -15.41 -13.84 -33.09
CA LEU A 138 -14.94 -12.62 -33.76
C LEU A 138 -13.50 -12.24 -33.36
N SER A 139 -13.08 -12.48 -32.10
CA SER A 139 -11.69 -12.22 -31.71
C SER A 139 -10.69 -13.19 -32.31
N GLN A 140 -11.11 -14.42 -32.58
CA GLN A 140 -10.28 -15.53 -33.06
C GLN A 140 -10.25 -15.65 -34.58
N SER A 141 -11.19 -15.02 -35.28
CA SER A 141 -11.28 -15.08 -36.73
C SER A 141 -10.02 -14.52 -37.40
N THR A 142 -9.51 -15.24 -38.37
CA THR A 142 -8.39 -14.83 -39.21
C THR A 142 -8.78 -13.74 -40.22
N ARG A 143 -10.08 -13.54 -40.43
CA ARG A 143 -10.66 -12.55 -41.35
C ARG A 143 -11.01 -11.21 -40.68
N LYS A 144 -10.57 -11.03 -39.44
CA LYS A 144 -10.78 -9.78 -38.71
C LYS A 144 -10.18 -8.60 -39.51
N PRO A 145 -10.97 -7.54 -39.80
CA PRO A 145 -10.47 -6.37 -40.52
C PRO A 145 -9.43 -5.60 -39.68
N ALA A 146 -8.77 -4.64 -40.29
CA ALA A 146 -7.96 -3.70 -39.52
C ALA A 146 -8.85 -2.88 -38.56
N ALA A 147 -8.28 -2.45 -37.44
CA ALA A 147 -8.94 -1.49 -36.56
C ALA A 147 -9.28 -0.20 -37.32
N ILE A 148 -10.35 0.46 -36.92
CA ILE A 148 -10.71 1.77 -37.53
C ILE A 148 -9.56 2.78 -37.34
N GLN A 149 -9.52 3.79 -38.18
CA GLN A 149 -8.54 4.87 -38.05
C GLN A 149 -8.67 5.52 -36.65
N GLY A 150 -7.55 5.66 -35.94
CA GLY A 150 -7.54 6.17 -34.58
C GLY A 150 -8.16 5.23 -33.53
N GLY A 151 -8.45 3.95 -33.89
CA GLY A 151 -9.03 2.97 -33.00
C GLY A 151 -8.11 1.84 -32.58
N ALA A 152 -6.82 1.89 -32.93
CA ALA A 152 -5.84 0.87 -32.56
C ALA A 152 -5.01 1.26 -31.33
N ASN A 153 -4.74 0.29 -30.45
CA ASN A 153 -3.86 0.42 -29.28
C ASN A 153 -4.24 1.58 -28.33
N LEU A 154 -5.53 1.80 -28.14
CA LEU A 154 -6.03 2.84 -27.26
C LEU A 154 -5.80 2.46 -25.79
N THR A 155 -5.25 3.38 -25.01
CA THR A 155 -4.98 3.20 -23.58
C THR A 155 -5.44 4.42 -22.78
N THR A 156 -5.70 4.24 -21.49
CA THR A 156 -5.98 5.32 -20.55
C THR A 156 -5.61 4.91 -19.13
N THR A 157 -5.26 5.86 -18.29
CA THR A 157 -5.09 5.65 -16.84
C THR A 157 -6.33 6.04 -16.04
N ARG A 158 -7.36 6.58 -16.70
CA ARG A 158 -8.63 6.98 -16.08
C ARG A 158 -9.60 5.80 -15.99
N SER A 159 -10.69 6.00 -15.28
CA SER A 159 -11.82 5.05 -15.25
C SER A 159 -12.74 5.12 -16.48
N THR A 160 -12.48 6.07 -17.37
CA THR A 160 -13.31 6.31 -18.57
C THR A 160 -12.42 6.54 -19.77
N LEU A 161 -12.78 5.96 -20.91
CA LEU A 161 -12.17 6.19 -22.22
C LEU A 161 -13.26 6.58 -23.24
N THR A 162 -13.17 7.77 -23.83
CA THR A 162 -14.04 8.18 -24.92
C THR A 162 -13.33 7.97 -26.25
N ILE A 163 -14.00 7.29 -27.17
CA ILE A 163 -13.48 6.90 -28.49
C ILE A 163 -14.33 7.55 -29.55
N ASN A 164 -13.71 8.30 -30.46
CA ASN A 164 -14.37 8.82 -31.66
C ASN A 164 -14.36 7.73 -32.73
N VAL A 165 -15.53 7.49 -33.33
CA VAL A 165 -15.71 6.49 -34.38
C VAL A 165 -16.26 7.16 -35.65
N PRO A 166 -15.95 6.63 -36.85
CA PRO A 166 -16.19 7.32 -38.11
C PRO A 166 -17.67 7.51 -38.46
N SER A 167 -18.56 6.69 -37.93
CA SER A 167 -19.99 6.76 -38.21
C SER A 167 -20.83 6.18 -37.10
N GLU A 168 -22.12 6.46 -37.08
CA GLU A 168 -23.07 5.74 -36.28
C GLU A 168 -23.16 4.27 -36.74
N GLY A 169 -23.19 3.34 -35.78
CA GLY A 169 -23.20 1.93 -36.13
C GLY A 169 -22.85 1.03 -34.95
N LEU A 170 -22.65 -0.24 -35.27
CA LEU A 170 -22.22 -1.28 -34.33
C LEU A 170 -20.71 -1.51 -34.43
N TYR A 171 -20.09 -1.56 -33.27
CA TYR A 171 -18.65 -1.74 -33.11
C TYR A 171 -18.32 -2.92 -32.23
N TYR A 172 -17.21 -3.54 -32.55
CA TYR A 172 -16.58 -4.57 -31.74
C TYR A 172 -15.24 -4.02 -31.20
N ILE A 173 -15.01 -4.18 -29.91
CA ILE A 173 -13.83 -3.66 -29.25
C ILE A 173 -13.13 -4.81 -28.55
N THR A 174 -11.88 -5.07 -28.90
CA THR A 174 -11.03 -6.01 -28.15
C THR A 174 -10.43 -5.30 -26.95
N ASP A 175 -10.25 -6.03 -25.86
CA ASP A 175 -9.60 -5.58 -24.65
C ASP A 175 -8.50 -6.57 -24.28
N SER A 176 -7.26 -6.10 -24.09
CA SER A 176 -6.10 -6.94 -23.74
C SER A 176 -6.23 -7.61 -22.38
N ALA A 177 -6.94 -6.97 -21.43
CA ALA A 177 -7.09 -7.42 -20.06
C ALA A 177 -8.53 -7.85 -19.72
N GLY A 178 -9.42 -7.87 -20.69
CA GLY A 178 -10.84 -8.14 -20.48
C GLY A 178 -11.49 -9.00 -21.55
N ASN A 179 -12.80 -9.05 -21.50
CA ASN A 179 -13.62 -9.68 -22.53
C ASN A 179 -13.90 -8.69 -23.65
N PRO A 180 -14.03 -9.16 -24.91
CA PRO A 180 -14.41 -8.28 -26.01
C PRO A 180 -15.77 -7.64 -25.76
N ILE A 181 -15.94 -6.43 -26.26
CA ILE A 181 -17.12 -5.59 -26.06
C ILE A 181 -17.81 -5.38 -27.40
N MET A 182 -19.11 -5.61 -27.46
CA MET A 182 -19.94 -5.23 -28.57
C MET A 182 -20.78 -4.04 -28.15
N VAL A 183 -20.72 -2.93 -28.89
CA VAL A 183 -21.38 -1.68 -28.51
C VAL A 183 -21.91 -0.95 -29.74
N GLY A 184 -23.15 -0.52 -29.70
CA GLY A 184 -23.75 0.38 -30.67
C GLY A 184 -23.54 1.84 -30.26
N THR A 185 -23.30 2.72 -31.22
CA THR A 185 -23.29 4.17 -30.97
C THR A 185 -24.72 4.69 -30.76
N LYS A 186 -24.87 5.93 -30.34
CA LYS A 186 -26.14 6.65 -30.48
C LYS A 186 -26.57 6.70 -31.96
N SER A 187 -27.83 6.89 -32.19
CA SER A 187 -28.40 7.15 -33.51
C SER A 187 -29.11 8.49 -33.50
N GLY A 188 -28.50 9.50 -34.11
CA GLY A 188 -28.92 10.89 -33.95
C GLY A 188 -28.99 11.28 -32.47
N ASN A 189 -30.16 11.73 -32.03
CA ASN A 189 -30.42 12.04 -30.61
C ASN A 189 -30.90 10.84 -29.79
N ALA A 190 -31.16 9.71 -30.42
CA ALA A 190 -31.67 8.52 -29.76
C ALA A 190 -30.49 7.71 -29.14
N ASN A 191 -30.59 7.46 -27.87
CA ASN A 191 -29.54 6.78 -27.10
C ASN A 191 -30.06 5.64 -26.21
N ILE A 192 -31.35 5.32 -26.27
CA ILE A 192 -31.98 4.29 -25.47
C ILE A 192 -32.65 3.27 -26.39
N MET A 193 -32.36 2.01 -26.17
CA MET A 193 -32.91 0.90 -26.93
C MET A 193 -33.38 -0.20 -25.98
N GLN A 194 -34.62 -0.72 -26.23
CA GLN A 194 -35.10 -1.93 -25.62
C GLN A 194 -34.75 -3.12 -26.51
N LEU A 195 -34.01 -4.08 -25.98
CA LEU A 195 -33.43 -5.18 -26.77
C LEU A 195 -34.46 -6.23 -27.14
N ASP A 196 -35.46 -6.46 -26.28
CA ASP A 196 -36.55 -7.39 -26.47
C ASP A 196 -37.81 -6.81 -25.80
N ALA A 197 -38.97 -6.99 -26.43
CA ALA A 197 -40.27 -6.58 -25.86
C ALA A 197 -40.56 -7.28 -24.52
N LYS A 198 -39.93 -8.42 -24.26
CA LYS A 198 -40.03 -9.18 -23.00
C LYS A 198 -38.98 -8.76 -21.96
N ASP A 199 -37.94 -8.03 -22.34
CA ASP A 199 -36.93 -7.46 -21.42
C ASP A 199 -37.36 -6.02 -21.07
N PRO A 200 -37.84 -5.77 -19.85
CA PRO A 200 -38.26 -4.43 -19.45
C PRO A 200 -37.11 -3.44 -19.33
N GLN A 201 -35.83 -3.90 -19.49
CA GLN A 201 -34.68 -3.07 -19.31
C GLN A 201 -34.25 -2.38 -20.60
N TRP A 202 -34.18 -1.06 -20.54
CA TRP A 202 -33.61 -0.22 -21.59
C TRP A 202 -32.08 -0.21 -21.50
N ARG A 203 -31.42 -0.23 -22.65
CA ARG A 203 -29.97 -0.13 -22.75
C ARG A 203 -29.56 1.23 -23.31
N THR A 204 -28.55 1.83 -22.70
CA THR A 204 -27.97 3.08 -23.19
C THR A 204 -26.96 2.77 -24.29
N LEU A 205 -27.17 3.32 -25.48
CA LEU A 205 -26.25 3.23 -26.60
C LEU A 205 -25.10 4.24 -26.45
N GLY A 206 -23.98 3.96 -27.08
CA GLY A 206 -22.78 4.78 -27.02
C GLY A 206 -21.99 4.61 -25.72
N VAL A 207 -22.43 3.73 -24.81
CA VAL A 207 -21.73 3.48 -23.53
C VAL A 207 -21.59 1.99 -23.31
N ALA A 208 -20.43 1.55 -22.87
CA ALA A 208 -20.21 0.18 -22.42
C ALA A 208 -19.39 0.13 -21.13
N VAL A 209 -19.70 -0.83 -20.28
CA VAL A 209 -18.90 -1.12 -19.09
C VAL A 209 -17.85 -2.17 -19.45
N VAL A 210 -16.60 -1.84 -19.22
CA VAL A 210 -15.48 -2.75 -19.43
C VAL A 210 -15.51 -3.84 -18.37
N LYS A 211 -15.64 -5.08 -18.82
CA LYS A 211 -15.71 -6.26 -17.96
C LYS A 211 -14.32 -6.85 -17.81
N ALA A 212 -13.46 -6.13 -17.11
CA ALA A 212 -12.09 -6.56 -16.89
C ALA A 212 -12.05 -7.87 -16.10
N LYS A 213 -11.19 -8.79 -16.53
CA LYS A 213 -10.70 -9.87 -15.69
C LYS A 213 -9.67 -9.23 -14.77
N SER A 214 -10.05 -8.86 -13.55
CA SER A 214 -9.21 -8.12 -12.62
C SER A 214 -9.31 -8.72 -11.23
N VAL A 215 -8.20 -8.72 -10.52
CA VAL A 215 -8.07 -9.15 -9.11
C VAL A 215 -7.21 -8.14 -8.35
N ARG A 216 -7.43 -6.84 -8.60
CA ARG A 216 -6.59 -5.79 -7.99
C ARG A 216 -6.61 -5.84 -6.49
N VAL A 217 -5.43 -5.65 -5.91
CA VAL A 217 -5.21 -5.61 -4.48
C VAL A 217 -4.40 -4.37 -4.09
N ASP A 218 -4.74 -3.77 -2.95
CA ASP A 218 -4.02 -2.67 -2.31
C ASP A 218 -3.82 -3.04 -0.84
N LYS A 219 -2.59 -2.93 -0.35
CA LYS A 219 -2.21 -3.32 1.00
C LYS A 219 -1.58 -2.17 1.76
N LYS A 220 -1.99 -2.00 3.01
CA LYS A 220 -1.46 -1.00 3.93
C LYS A 220 -1.10 -1.63 5.26
N VAL A 221 -0.11 -1.07 5.94
CA VAL A 221 0.28 -1.48 7.28
C VAL A 221 0.19 -0.32 8.26
N GLN A 222 -0.22 -0.63 9.48
CA GLN A 222 -0.39 0.32 10.56
C GLN A 222 0.18 -0.24 11.84
N VAL A 223 0.92 0.58 12.58
CA VAL A 223 1.35 0.30 13.92
C VAL A 223 0.82 1.35 14.88
N SER A 224 0.25 0.92 16.00
CA SER A 224 -0.21 1.80 17.07
C SER A 224 0.69 1.61 18.27
N ARG A 225 1.25 2.73 18.77
CA ARG A 225 2.15 2.74 19.92
C ARG A 225 2.05 4.06 20.67
N ASP A 226 1.97 3.99 21.99
CA ASP A 226 1.98 5.16 22.88
C ASP A 226 0.92 6.22 22.52
N GLY A 227 -0.27 5.78 22.10
CA GLY A 227 -1.38 6.66 21.69
C GLY A 227 -1.23 7.27 20.30
N ARG A 228 -0.12 7.00 19.60
CA ARG A 228 0.11 7.41 18.22
C ARG A 228 -0.04 6.23 17.28
N THR A 229 -0.72 6.46 16.18
CA THR A 229 -0.86 5.50 15.11
C THR A 229 -0.13 6.00 13.87
N VAL A 230 0.77 5.19 13.33
CA VAL A 230 1.46 5.43 12.06
C VAL A 230 1.01 4.36 11.09
N GLY A 231 0.48 4.78 9.95
CA GLY A 231 0.04 3.89 8.90
C GLY A 231 0.37 4.47 7.54
N LYS A 232 0.90 3.65 6.67
CA LYS A 232 1.25 4.01 5.28
C LYS A 232 1.34 2.78 4.39
N ASP A 233 1.55 3.00 3.12
CA ASP A 233 1.73 1.93 2.15
C ASP A 233 3.03 1.12 2.40
N GLY A 234 3.98 1.66 3.16
CA GLY A 234 5.23 1.02 3.52
C GLY A 234 6.00 0.54 2.29
N THR A 235 6.99 1.30 1.83
CA THR A 235 7.84 0.90 0.72
C THR A 235 9.24 0.53 1.22
N ALA A 236 10.05 -0.14 0.43
CA ALA A 236 11.43 -0.47 0.80
C ALA A 236 12.28 0.77 1.09
N SER A 237 11.99 1.91 0.44
CA SER A 237 12.64 3.20 0.68
C SER A 237 12.03 4.00 1.83
N ASP A 238 10.80 3.67 2.23
CA ASP A 238 10.06 4.31 3.32
C ASP A 238 9.26 3.24 4.11
N PRO A 239 9.92 2.33 4.81
CA PRO A 239 9.28 1.28 5.59
C PRO A 239 8.62 1.86 6.85
N VAL A 240 7.62 1.16 7.40
CA VAL A 240 7.07 1.51 8.71
C VAL A 240 8.03 1.06 9.80
N GLY A 241 8.44 2.00 10.66
CA GLY A 241 9.32 1.72 11.80
C GLY A 241 8.60 0.93 12.90
N VAL A 242 9.08 -0.27 13.20
CA VAL A 242 8.47 -1.20 14.17
C VAL A 242 9.48 -1.68 15.20
N THR A 243 9.01 -2.03 16.39
CA THR A 243 9.82 -2.73 17.40
C THR A 243 9.58 -4.23 17.29
N VAL A 244 10.62 -5.04 17.45
CA VAL A 244 10.45 -6.50 17.54
C VAL A 244 9.54 -6.85 18.71
N GLY A 245 8.51 -7.62 18.45
CA GLY A 245 7.43 -7.93 19.39
C GLY A 245 6.17 -7.08 19.24
N ASP A 246 6.22 -5.99 18.47
CA ASP A 246 5.02 -5.22 18.16
C ASP A 246 3.97 -6.06 17.45
N THR A 247 2.73 -5.66 17.62
CA THR A 247 1.62 -6.10 16.79
C THR A 247 1.27 -5.00 15.79
N VAL A 248 1.42 -5.28 14.51
CA VAL A 248 1.00 -4.40 13.42
C VAL A 248 -0.33 -4.84 12.85
N THR A 249 -1.13 -3.89 12.38
CA THR A 249 -2.40 -4.16 11.68
C THR A 249 -2.20 -3.96 10.19
N ASN A 250 -2.50 -4.98 9.41
CA ASN A 250 -2.52 -4.92 7.97
C ASN A 250 -3.96 -4.77 7.48
N THR A 251 -4.14 -3.96 6.44
CA THR A 251 -5.41 -3.79 5.75
C THR A 251 -5.19 -4.07 4.27
N VAL A 252 -6.01 -4.95 3.71
CA VAL A 252 -5.99 -5.31 2.29
C VAL A 252 -7.34 -4.95 1.70
N GLU A 253 -7.34 -4.11 0.68
CA GLU A 253 -8.51 -3.85 -0.15
C GLU A 253 -8.40 -4.67 -1.43
N VAL A 254 -9.41 -5.44 -1.76
CA VAL A 254 -9.44 -6.24 -2.99
C VAL A 254 -10.82 -6.24 -3.61
N THR A 255 -10.87 -6.07 -4.92
CA THR A 255 -12.12 -6.19 -5.67
C THR A 255 -12.36 -7.66 -6.00
N VAL A 256 -13.47 -8.21 -5.49
CA VAL A 256 -13.91 -9.57 -5.79
C VAL A 256 -14.18 -9.67 -7.29
N PRO A 257 -13.60 -10.66 -7.99
CA PRO A 257 -13.78 -10.79 -9.43
C PRO A 257 -15.25 -10.88 -9.84
N ASN A 258 -15.56 -10.38 -11.03
CA ASN A 258 -16.94 -10.40 -11.52
C ASN A 258 -17.31 -11.80 -12.07
N LYS A 259 -18.14 -12.53 -11.33
CA LYS A 259 -18.60 -13.86 -11.70
C LYS A 259 -19.45 -13.85 -12.97
N GLN A 260 -20.44 -12.97 -13.03
CA GLN A 260 -21.39 -12.94 -14.15
C GLN A 260 -20.80 -12.31 -15.41
N ALA A 261 -20.18 -11.15 -15.27
CA ALA A 261 -19.73 -10.39 -16.42
C ALA A 261 -18.36 -10.84 -16.96
N ALA A 262 -17.42 -11.21 -16.08
CA ALA A 262 -16.07 -11.64 -16.49
C ALA A 262 -15.90 -13.18 -16.49
N GLY A 263 -16.88 -13.94 -16.01
CA GLY A 263 -16.81 -15.40 -15.95
C GLY A 263 -15.87 -15.91 -14.86
N ALA A 264 -15.74 -15.19 -13.73
CA ALA A 264 -14.93 -15.64 -12.61
C ALA A 264 -15.53 -16.91 -11.97
N VAL A 265 -14.71 -17.91 -11.72
CA VAL A 265 -15.10 -19.20 -11.14
C VAL A 265 -14.35 -19.52 -9.86
N LYS A 266 -13.18 -18.89 -9.64
CA LYS A 266 -12.40 -19.01 -8.41
C LYS A 266 -11.82 -17.66 -8.02
N PHE A 267 -11.65 -17.48 -6.71
CA PHE A 267 -11.00 -16.34 -6.08
C PHE A 267 -10.24 -16.81 -4.84
N LYS A 268 -8.96 -16.51 -4.77
CA LYS A 268 -8.09 -16.89 -3.66
C LYS A 268 -7.15 -15.75 -3.30
N LEU A 269 -6.75 -15.71 -2.03
CA LEU A 269 -5.71 -14.82 -1.52
C LEU A 269 -4.70 -15.61 -0.70
N VAL A 270 -3.43 -15.23 -0.77
CA VAL A 270 -2.35 -15.77 0.07
C VAL A 270 -1.49 -14.61 0.56
N ASP A 271 -1.25 -14.54 1.88
CA ASP A 271 -0.34 -13.60 2.51
C ASP A 271 1.01 -14.26 2.77
N GLN A 272 2.08 -13.62 2.29
CA GLN A 272 3.46 -14.10 2.39
C GLN A 272 4.28 -13.13 3.25
N PRO A 273 4.33 -13.32 4.57
CA PRO A 273 5.10 -12.48 5.45
C PRO A 273 6.58 -12.84 5.46
N LYS A 274 7.43 -11.80 5.60
CA LYS A 274 8.82 -11.92 6.01
C LYS A 274 9.01 -11.07 7.26
N GLY A 275 9.64 -11.62 8.31
CA GLY A 275 9.87 -10.90 9.56
C GLY A 275 8.60 -10.56 10.35
N GLN A 276 7.52 -11.26 10.06
CA GLN A 276 6.22 -11.11 10.71
C GLN A 276 5.53 -12.48 10.78
N THR A 277 4.68 -12.65 11.76
CA THR A 277 3.87 -13.88 11.96
C THR A 277 2.42 -13.53 12.20
N TYR A 278 1.51 -14.16 11.48
CA TYR A 278 0.07 -13.96 11.58
C TYR A 278 -0.45 -14.25 12.99
N VAL A 279 -1.22 -13.32 13.55
CA VAL A 279 -1.93 -13.50 14.81
C VAL A 279 -3.24 -14.22 14.52
N LYS A 280 -3.27 -15.50 14.84
CA LYS A 280 -4.42 -16.37 14.60
C LYS A 280 -5.73 -15.79 15.14
N GLY A 281 -6.79 -15.89 14.33
CA GLY A 281 -8.13 -15.40 14.69
C GLY A 281 -8.29 -13.87 14.62
N SER A 282 -7.27 -13.14 14.16
CA SER A 282 -7.35 -11.68 14.03
C SER A 282 -7.92 -11.20 12.69
N LEU A 283 -8.12 -12.11 11.72
CA LEU A 283 -8.59 -11.76 10.37
C LEU A 283 -10.10 -11.49 10.38
N SER A 284 -10.47 -10.38 9.78
CA SER A 284 -11.85 -9.94 9.56
C SER A 284 -12.02 -9.49 8.12
N VAL A 285 -13.14 -9.83 7.50
CA VAL A 285 -13.50 -9.46 6.13
C VAL A 285 -14.79 -8.65 6.15
N ARG A 286 -14.77 -7.47 5.53
CA ARG A 286 -15.92 -6.54 5.50
C ARG A 286 -16.13 -5.98 4.10
N LEU A 287 -17.35 -5.51 3.80
CA LEU A 287 -17.63 -4.79 2.56
C LEU A 287 -17.12 -3.34 2.67
N LYS A 288 -16.37 -2.85 1.68
CA LYS A 288 -15.84 -1.47 1.68
C LYS A 288 -16.95 -0.42 1.77
N ASN A 289 -18.01 -0.58 0.98
CA ASN A 289 -19.12 0.37 0.92
C ASN A 289 -20.20 0.13 2.00
N ALA A 290 -20.01 -0.89 2.84
CA ALA A 290 -20.87 -1.19 3.99
C ALA A 290 -20.00 -1.76 5.12
N PRO A 291 -19.14 -0.94 5.77
CA PRO A 291 -18.09 -1.42 6.68
C PRO A 291 -18.64 -2.09 7.96
N GLN A 292 -19.91 -1.87 8.27
CA GLN A 292 -20.60 -2.58 9.37
C GLN A 292 -20.98 -4.01 9.00
N THR A 293 -20.97 -4.37 7.69
CA THR A 293 -21.31 -5.71 7.24
C THR A 293 -20.07 -6.60 7.32
N ASP A 294 -20.02 -7.44 8.33
CA ASP A 294 -19.00 -8.47 8.52
C ASP A 294 -19.36 -9.71 7.70
N ILE A 295 -18.45 -10.13 6.84
CA ILE A 295 -18.61 -11.30 5.95
C ILE A 295 -17.51 -12.34 6.21
N THR A 296 -16.84 -12.25 7.35
CA THR A 296 -15.73 -13.16 7.71
C THR A 296 -16.13 -14.62 7.67
N ALA A 297 -17.38 -14.93 8.05
CA ALA A 297 -17.93 -16.28 8.01
C ALA A 297 -18.06 -16.87 6.59
N ASP A 298 -18.06 -16.02 5.55
CA ASP A 298 -18.09 -16.46 4.16
C ASP A 298 -16.68 -16.74 3.59
N ALA A 299 -15.62 -16.38 4.32
CA ALA A 299 -14.25 -16.68 3.99
C ALA A 299 -13.81 -18.02 4.59
N VAL A 300 -13.33 -18.95 3.75
CA VAL A 300 -12.64 -20.14 4.26
C VAL A 300 -11.18 -19.77 4.47
N ILE A 301 -10.79 -19.57 5.74
CA ILE A 301 -9.48 -19.08 6.13
C ILE A 301 -8.57 -20.26 6.47
N TYR A 302 -7.37 -20.25 5.87
CA TYR A 302 -6.27 -21.18 6.14
C TYR A 302 -5.14 -20.41 6.81
N ASP A 303 -4.68 -20.89 7.95
CA ASP A 303 -3.44 -20.41 8.55
C ASP A 303 -2.32 -21.43 8.35
N GLY A 304 -1.07 -20.97 8.27
CA GLY A 304 0.10 -21.82 8.01
C GLY A 304 0.39 -22.85 9.10
N THR A 305 -0.44 -22.94 10.16
CA THR A 305 -0.13 -23.71 11.35
C THR A 305 -1.21 -24.67 11.85
N THR A 306 -2.50 -24.49 11.61
CA THR A 306 -3.50 -25.22 12.43
C THR A 306 -4.84 -25.57 11.83
N GLN A 307 -5.29 -25.05 10.71
CA GLN A 307 -6.56 -25.56 10.13
C GLN A 307 -6.29 -26.78 9.24
N ASN A 308 -6.70 -27.94 9.73
CA ASN A 308 -6.72 -29.23 9.01
C ASN A 308 -5.39 -29.72 8.44
N ASN A 309 -4.23 -29.31 8.98
CA ASN A 309 -2.90 -29.60 8.41
C ASN A 309 -2.70 -29.16 6.94
N ALA A 310 -3.59 -28.36 6.41
CA ALA A 310 -3.52 -27.90 5.03
C ALA A 310 -2.54 -26.73 4.94
N LYS A 311 -1.33 -27.01 4.45
CA LYS A 311 -0.34 -26.00 4.07
C LYS A 311 -0.66 -25.33 2.72
N SER A 312 -1.86 -25.52 2.20
CA SER A 312 -2.27 -25.00 0.90
C SER A 312 -3.78 -24.84 0.80
N ILE A 313 -4.22 -23.86 0.01
CA ILE A 313 -5.61 -23.75 -0.45
C ILE A 313 -5.76 -24.73 -1.61
N PRO A 314 -6.67 -25.71 -1.54
CA PRO A 314 -6.83 -26.70 -2.59
C PRO A 314 -7.24 -26.08 -3.92
N GLY A 315 -6.71 -26.60 -5.01
CA GLY A 315 -7.20 -26.39 -6.37
C GLY A 315 -8.55 -27.06 -6.60
N ASP A 316 -9.24 -26.65 -7.65
CA ASP A 316 -10.45 -27.32 -8.10
C ASP A 316 -10.13 -28.20 -9.30
N PRO A 317 -10.17 -29.55 -9.16
CA PRO A 317 -9.84 -30.46 -10.25
C PRO A 317 -10.82 -30.37 -11.42
N ALA A 318 -12.01 -29.81 -11.23
CA ALA A 318 -12.98 -29.58 -12.29
C ALA A 318 -12.59 -28.41 -13.21
N LEU A 319 -11.73 -27.50 -12.74
CA LEU A 319 -11.24 -26.36 -13.50
C LEU A 319 -9.92 -26.71 -14.20
N LYS A 320 -9.99 -27.32 -15.36
CA LYS A 320 -8.83 -27.68 -16.18
C LYS A 320 -8.72 -26.79 -17.41
N THR A 321 -7.51 -26.58 -17.89
CA THR A 321 -7.25 -25.96 -19.20
C THR A 321 -7.54 -26.95 -20.33
N ALA A 322 -7.60 -26.46 -21.59
CA ALA A 322 -7.74 -27.31 -22.77
C ALA A 322 -6.66 -28.40 -22.86
N ASP A 323 -5.48 -28.17 -22.26
CA ASP A 323 -4.33 -29.11 -22.24
C ASP A 323 -4.37 -30.04 -21.00
N ASN A 324 -5.49 -30.17 -20.32
CA ASN A 324 -5.64 -30.92 -19.06
C ASN A 324 -4.75 -30.45 -17.88
N ARG A 325 -4.11 -29.31 -17.98
CA ARG A 325 -3.39 -28.71 -16.85
C ARG A 325 -4.37 -28.08 -15.88
N PRO A 326 -4.15 -28.16 -14.55
CA PRO A 326 -4.99 -27.47 -13.59
C PRO A 326 -4.98 -25.97 -13.86
N ALA A 327 -6.15 -25.38 -14.13
CA ALA A 327 -6.31 -23.94 -14.25
C ALA A 327 -6.42 -23.25 -12.87
N ASP A 328 -6.63 -24.03 -11.84
CA ASP A 328 -6.74 -23.61 -10.45
C ASP A 328 -5.81 -24.49 -9.59
N PRO A 329 -4.53 -24.12 -9.49
CA PRO A 329 -3.55 -24.89 -8.74
C PRO A 329 -3.78 -24.78 -7.23
N ASP A 330 -3.29 -25.77 -6.48
CA ASP A 330 -3.12 -25.64 -5.05
C ASP A 330 -2.18 -24.47 -4.75
N LEU A 331 -2.58 -23.60 -3.81
CA LEU A 331 -1.76 -22.46 -3.41
C LEU A 331 -1.14 -22.74 -2.04
N ALA A 332 0.19 -22.84 -2.00
CA ALA A 332 0.94 -23.02 -0.78
C ALA A 332 0.79 -21.77 0.12
N ILE A 333 0.60 -22.00 1.41
CA ILE A 333 0.60 -20.95 2.43
C ILE A 333 1.95 -20.99 3.13
N PRO A 334 2.74 -19.92 3.10
CA PRO A 334 4.04 -19.88 3.74
C PRO A 334 3.91 -19.90 5.27
N ALA A 335 4.97 -20.32 5.95
CA ALA A 335 5.03 -20.27 7.41
C ALA A 335 4.79 -18.84 7.91
N GLY A 336 3.94 -18.71 8.93
CA GLY A 336 3.56 -17.41 9.50
C GLY A 336 2.56 -16.60 8.67
N GLY A 337 2.15 -17.09 7.48
CA GLY A 337 1.15 -16.47 6.63
C GLY A 337 -0.27 -17.03 6.82
N TRP A 338 -1.18 -16.55 5.99
CA TRP A 338 -2.56 -17.03 5.91
C TRP A 338 -3.03 -17.09 4.46
N GLY A 339 -4.15 -17.78 4.21
CA GLY A 339 -4.80 -17.84 2.92
C GLY A 339 -6.32 -17.81 3.05
N ILE A 340 -7.00 -17.37 2.00
CA ILE A 340 -8.46 -17.39 1.86
C ILE A 340 -8.84 -18.15 0.60
N ASP A 341 -9.70 -19.19 0.73
CA ASP A 341 -10.53 -19.66 -0.36
C ASP A 341 -11.80 -18.81 -0.40
N GLY A 342 -11.91 -18.00 -1.42
CA GLY A 342 -12.97 -17.00 -1.59
C GLY A 342 -14.15 -17.46 -2.44
N ARG A 343 -14.41 -18.78 -2.58
CA ARG A 343 -15.56 -19.28 -3.38
C ARG A 343 -16.88 -18.70 -2.94
N ASN A 344 -17.17 -18.76 -1.64
CA ASN A 344 -18.42 -18.21 -1.10
C ASN A 344 -18.49 -16.69 -1.21
N ILE A 345 -17.32 -16.01 -1.06
CA ILE A 345 -17.21 -14.57 -1.27
C ILE A 345 -17.50 -14.23 -2.73
N LEU A 346 -16.93 -14.97 -3.67
CA LEU A 346 -17.20 -14.80 -5.09
C LEU A 346 -18.69 -14.98 -5.45
N ASP A 347 -19.34 -15.96 -4.84
CA ASP A 347 -20.73 -16.26 -5.10
C ASP A 347 -21.68 -15.17 -4.59
N LYS A 348 -21.42 -14.63 -3.41
CA LYS A 348 -22.31 -13.67 -2.73
C LYS A 348 -21.98 -12.22 -3.02
N TYR A 349 -20.70 -11.90 -3.24
CA TYR A 349 -20.19 -10.53 -3.27
C TYR A 349 -19.40 -10.21 -4.54
N SER A 350 -19.67 -10.95 -5.63
CA SER A 350 -19.08 -10.69 -6.94
C SER A 350 -19.13 -9.21 -7.31
N ASN A 351 -18.02 -8.67 -7.83
CA ASN A 351 -17.87 -7.26 -8.22
C ASN A 351 -17.96 -6.25 -7.07
N ARG A 352 -17.84 -6.68 -5.82
CA ARG A 352 -17.76 -5.80 -4.65
C ARG A 352 -16.31 -5.67 -4.19
N THR A 353 -15.96 -4.52 -3.64
CA THR A 353 -14.67 -4.37 -2.94
C THR A 353 -14.84 -4.78 -1.49
N ILE A 354 -13.98 -5.68 -1.05
CA ILE A 354 -13.87 -6.12 0.34
C ILE A 354 -12.63 -5.55 0.99
N VAL A 355 -12.70 -5.39 2.30
CA VAL A 355 -11.59 -4.96 3.16
C VAL A 355 -11.27 -6.10 4.12
N ILE A 356 -10.05 -6.58 4.06
CA ILE A 356 -9.53 -7.62 4.95
C ILE A 356 -8.58 -6.93 5.94
N THR A 357 -8.87 -7.08 7.23
CA THR A 357 -8.02 -6.55 8.30
C THR A 357 -7.51 -7.70 9.15
N TYR A 358 -6.21 -7.71 9.46
CA TYR A 358 -5.59 -8.74 10.28
C TYR A 358 -4.35 -8.22 11.00
N ARG A 359 -3.91 -8.92 12.02
CA ARG A 359 -2.74 -8.55 12.84
C ARG A 359 -1.57 -9.50 12.59
N MET A 360 -0.36 -8.92 12.63
CA MET A 360 0.90 -9.64 12.54
C MET A 360 1.78 -9.28 13.73
N THR A 361 2.50 -10.24 14.31
CA THR A 361 3.56 -9.98 15.27
C THR A 361 4.88 -9.80 14.54
N VAL A 362 5.62 -8.75 14.88
CA VAL A 362 6.94 -8.46 14.32
C VAL A 362 7.99 -9.36 14.97
N ASP A 363 8.82 -10.01 14.19
CA ASP A 363 9.93 -10.85 14.65
C ASP A 363 11.31 -10.22 14.37
N LYS A 364 12.37 -10.85 14.89
CA LYS A 364 13.75 -10.33 14.78
C LYS A 364 14.31 -10.25 13.35
N ALA A 365 13.70 -10.92 12.39
CA ALA A 365 14.15 -10.84 10.99
C ALA A 365 13.87 -9.48 10.36
N SER A 366 13.06 -8.62 11.00
CA SER A 366 12.81 -7.23 10.59
C SER A 366 13.99 -6.27 10.87
N ILE A 367 15.04 -6.71 11.61
CA ILE A 367 16.15 -5.84 12.03
C ILE A 367 17.15 -5.60 10.90
N THR A 368 17.47 -6.63 10.10
CA THR A 368 18.61 -6.56 9.15
C THR A 368 18.26 -5.81 7.89
N ASP A 369 17.05 -6.07 7.34
CA ASP A 369 16.56 -5.48 6.09
C ASP A 369 15.07 -5.13 6.24
N PRO A 370 14.53 -4.22 5.43
CA PRO A 370 13.08 -4.06 5.36
C PRO A 370 12.41 -5.42 5.12
N ALA A 371 11.50 -5.76 6.02
CA ALA A 371 10.80 -7.03 5.98
C ALA A 371 9.47 -6.84 5.26
N ALA A 372 9.38 -7.41 4.05
CA ALA A 372 8.21 -7.31 3.20
C ALA A 372 7.12 -8.28 3.64
N ASN A 373 5.88 -7.82 3.67
CA ASN A 373 4.71 -8.69 3.75
C ASN A 373 3.88 -8.51 2.49
N THR A 374 3.86 -9.52 1.62
CA THR A 374 3.20 -9.50 0.31
C THR A 374 1.89 -10.26 0.37
N VAL A 375 0.81 -9.67 -0.15
CA VAL A 375 -0.44 -10.39 -0.41
C VAL A 375 -0.56 -10.65 -1.91
N HIS A 376 -0.88 -11.88 -2.26
CA HIS A 376 -1.17 -12.30 -3.63
C HIS A 376 -2.65 -12.60 -3.76
N THR A 377 -3.24 -12.14 -4.85
CA THR A 377 -4.61 -12.48 -5.25
C THR A 377 -4.61 -13.31 -6.51
N TYR A 378 -5.55 -14.24 -6.60
CA TYR A 378 -5.72 -15.15 -7.72
C TYR A 378 -7.19 -15.19 -8.12
N GLY A 379 -7.46 -14.90 -9.38
CA GLY A 379 -8.78 -15.06 -9.98
C GLY A 379 -8.72 -16.02 -11.15
N THR A 380 -9.48 -17.11 -11.11
CA THR A 380 -9.65 -18.00 -12.25
C THR A 380 -10.94 -17.64 -12.97
N PHE A 381 -10.82 -17.42 -14.26
CA PHE A 381 -11.92 -16.99 -15.15
C PHE A 381 -12.15 -18.03 -16.23
N THR A 382 -13.39 -18.17 -16.68
CA THR A 382 -13.74 -18.99 -17.84
C THR A 382 -14.46 -18.18 -18.90
N ASP A 383 -14.20 -18.50 -20.14
CA ASP A 383 -14.97 -18.04 -21.30
C ASP A 383 -15.97 -19.12 -21.77
N GLY A 384 -16.14 -20.18 -20.98
CA GLY A 384 -16.97 -21.34 -21.29
C GLY A 384 -16.21 -22.51 -21.92
N ILE A 385 -14.98 -22.30 -22.37
CA ILE A 385 -14.13 -23.31 -23.03
C ILE A 385 -12.78 -23.45 -22.32
N ARG A 386 -12.17 -22.33 -21.99
CA ARG A 386 -10.84 -22.27 -21.36
C ARG A 386 -10.92 -21.59 -20.00
N PHE A 387 -9.99 -21.98 -19.14
CA PHE A 387 -9.77 -21.32 -17.87
C PHE A 387 -8.50 -20.49 -17.94
N THR A 388 -8.52 -19.31 -17.36
CA THR A 388 -7.37 -18.41 -17.26
C THR A 388 -7.25 -17.93 -15.83
N THR A 389 -6.09 -18.09 -15.22
CA THR A 389 -5.80 -17.52 -13.90
C THR A 389 -5.05 -16.22 -14.07
N ILE A 390 -5.54 -15.18 -13.43
CA ILE A 390 -4.93 -13.85 -13.35
C ILE A 390 -4.53 -13.63 -11.90
N THR A 391 -3.36 -13.04 -11.70
CA THR A 391 -2.82 -12.73 -10.37
C THR A 391 -2.51 -11.25 -10.28
N ASP A 392 -2.61 -10.73 -9.06
CA ASP A 392 -2.08 -9.43 -8.70
C ASP A 392 -1.46 -9.55 -7.32
N GLN A 393 -0.60 -8.62 -6.96
CA GLN A 393 0.05 -8.59 -5.65
C GLN A 393 0.34 -7.18 -5.22
N ASP A 394 0.35 -6.98 -3.91
CA ASP A 394 0.82 -5.77 -3.29
C ASP A 394 1.57 -6.09 -1.99
N LYS A 395 2.46 -5.21 -1.57
CA LYS A 395 3.31 -5.44 -0.42
C LYS A 395 3.45 -4.21 0.44
N VAL A 396 3.72 -4.44 1.71
CA VAL A 396 4.14 -3.44 2.68
C VAL A 396 5.47 -3.83 3.30
N ASP A 397 6.34 -2.87 3.50
CA ASP A 397 7.63 -3.05 4.13
C ASP A 397 7.63 -2.45 5.54
N ILE A 398 8.15 -3.21 6.50
CA ILE A 398 8.41 -2.77 7.87
C ILE A 398 9.90 -2.90 8.18
N LYS A 399 10.39 -2.12 9.14
CA LYS A 399 11.79 -2.19 9.58
C LYS A 399 11.94 -1.90 11.06
N ALA A 400 12.73 -2.71 11.74
CA ALA A 400 13.26 -2.39 13.06
C ALA A 400 14.70 -1.88 12.95
N TYR A 401 15.07 -0.98 13.83
CA TYR A 401 16.33 -0.26 13.80
C TYR A 401 17.23 -0.69 14.93
N ASP A 402 18.50 -0.36 14.82
CA ASP A 402 19.53 -0.59 15.84
C ASP A 402 20.42 0.63 16.00
N PHE A 403 21.00 0.79 17.20
CA PHE A 403 22.08 1.72 17.45
C PHE A 403 23.10 1.12 18.42
N THR A 404 24.31 1.66 18.39
CA THR A 404 25.43 1.20 19.22
C THR A 404 25.80 2.28 20.24
N LEU A 405 25.93 1.90 21.49
CA LEU A 405 26.59 2.66 22.54
C LEU A 405 28.07 2.25 22.59
N ARG A 406 28.98 3.22 22.50
CA ARG A 406 30.42 3.03 22.67
C ARG A 406 30.89 3.74 23.95
N LYS A 407 31.30 2.96 24.93
CA LYS A 407 31.70 3.42 26.25
C LYS A 407 33.21 3.65 26.29
N VAL A 408 33.62 4.86 26.71
CA VAL A 408 35.05 5.28 26.68
C VAL A 408 35.44 6.07 27.91
N ASP A 409 36.76 6.14 28.15
CA ASP A 409 37.36 7.04 29.12
C ASP A 409 37.30 8.50 28.64
N ALA A 410 36.96 9.44 29.51
CA ALA A 410 36.81 10.85 29.16
C ALA A 410 38.19 11.52 28.89
N GLY A 411 39.26 11.04 29.53
CA GLY A 411 40.62 11.53 29.30
C GLY A 411 41.29 10.93 28.06
N ASN A 412 40.84 9.72 27.64
CA ASN A 412 41.34 9.07 26.42
C ASN A 412 40.20 8.28 25.73
N VAL A 413 39.56 8.91 24.76
CA VAL A 413 38.40 8.34 24.04
C VAL A 413 38.73 7.07 23.23
N ASN A 414 39.98 6.68 23.10
CA ASN A 414 40.38 5.42 22.48
C ASN A 414 40.37 4.26 23.47
N THR A 415 40.30 4.52 24.79
CA THR A 415 40.20 3.51 25.83
C THR A 415 38.74 3.11 25.99
N LEU A 416 38.40 1.88 25.59
CA LEU A 416 37.10 1.28 25.74
C LEU A 416 36.88 0.79 27.17
N LEU A 417 35.67 0.93 27.70
CA LEU A 417 35.33 0.63 29.08
C LEU A 417 34.26 -0.46 29.15
N ASP A 418 34.65 -1.59 29.74
CA ASP A 418 33.77 -2.71 30.02
C ASP A 418 33.09 -2.59 31.40
N GLY A 419 31.97 -3.30 31.60
CA GLY A 419 31.34 -3.45 32.90
C GLY A 419 30.42 -2.30 33.32
N ALA A 420 30.29 -1.24 32.52
CA ALA A 420 29.27 -0.22 32.74
C ALA A 420 27.87 -0.79 32.49
N ARG A 421 26.89 -0.47 33.36
CA ARG A 421 25.51 -0.96 33.24
C ARG A 421 24.57 0.12 32.80
N PHE A 422 23.70 -0.21 31.84
CA PHE A 422 22.72 0.68 31.26
C PHE A 422 21.34 0.08 31.26
N GLN A 423 20.33 0.91 31.37
CA GLN A 423 18.93 0.57 31.19
C GLN A 423 18.28 1.57 30.23
N ILE A 424 17.22 1.13 29.56
CA ILE A 424 16.53 1.90 28.53
C ILE A 424 15.06 2.10 28.87
N GLN A 425 14.55 3.29 28.62
CA GLN A 425 13.14 3.64 28.71
C GLN A 425 12.64 4.10 27.34
N ARG A 426 11.35 3.87 27.07
CA ARG A 426 10.61 4.47 25.98
C ARG A 426 9.44 5.26 26.56
N ASN A 427 9.40 6.57 26.26
CA ASN A 427 8.38 7.49 26.81
C ASN A 427 8.19 7.37 28.33
N GLY A 428 9.29 7.23 29.06
CA GLY A 428 9.29 7.11 30.53
C GLY A 428 8.96 5.72 31.09
N LYS A 429 8.63 4.74 30.26
CA LYS A 429 8.43 3.34 30.66
C LYS A 429 9.70 2.54 30.49
N TRP A 430 10.08 1.81 31.50
CA TRP A 430 11.20 0.88 31.45
C TRP A 430 10.95 -0.25 30.47
N MET A 431 12.01 -0.73 29.82
CA MET A 431 11.91 -1.76 28.80
C MET A 431 12.63 -3.04 29.19
N ASN A 432 12.05 -4.16 28.80
CA ASN A 432 12.62 -5.49 28.94
C ASN A 432 12.84 -6.13 27.56
N LEU A 433 13.99 -6.78 27.37
CA LEU A 433 14.39 -7.49 26.16
C LEU A 433 14.49 -8.99 26.45
N ASP A 434 13.68 -9.78 25.78
CA ASP A 434 13.90 -11.23 25.70
C ASP A 434 15.02 -11.51 24.69
N GLN A 435 16.20 -11.88 25.20
CA GLN A 435 17.39 -12.13 24.39
C GLN A 435 17.21 -13.27 23.37
N ASN A 436 16.38 -14.27 23.69
CA ASN A 436 16.17 -15.43 22.81
C ASN A 436 15.36 -15.07 21.57
N THR A 437 14.29 -14.31 21.77
CA THR A 437 13.36 -13.92 20.70
C THR A 437 13.66 -12.55 20.10
N GLY A 438 14.44 -11.72 20.81
CA GLY A 438 14.69 -10.32 20.46
C GLY A 438 13.49 -9.41 20.73
N LYS A 439 12.46 -9.89 21.41
CA LYS A 439 11.24 -9.11 21.70
C LYS A 439 11.44 -8.12 22.81
N TRP A 440 10.99 -6.90 22.56
CA TRP A 440 10.87 -5.86 23.55
C TRP A 440 9.48 -5.82 24.16
N SER A 441 9.41 -5.54 25.46
CA SER A 441 8.17 -5.32 26.21
C SER A 441 8.38 -4.22 27.26
N ASP A 442 7.29 -3.64 27.76
CA ASP A 442 7.34 -2.74 28.91
C ASP A 442 7.68 -3.57 30.16
N ALA A 443 8.61 -3.08 30.99
CA ALA A 443 8.88 -3.61 32.32
C ALA A 443 8.00 -2.89 33.34
N ALA A 444 7.67 -3.58 34.44
CA ALA A 444 6.84 -3.04 35.51
C ALA A 444 7.50 -1.82 36.17
N ASP A 445 8.80 -1.91 36.42
CA ASP A 445 9.62 -0.89 37.04
C ASP A 445 11.09 -1.01 36.56
N GLN A 446 11.99 -0.24 37.18
CA GLN A 446 13.41 -0.26 36.86
C GLN A 446 14.07 -1.59 37.19
N ASP A 447 13.68 -2.23 38.30
CA ASP A 447 14.32 -3.48 38.77
C ASP A 447 13.94 -4.65 37.83
N ALA A 448 12.78 -4.61 37.23
CA ALA A 448 12.31 -5.59 36.24
C ALA A 448 12.85 -5.32 34.82
N ALA A 449 13.47 -4.16 34.56
CA ALA A 449 13.99 -3.80 33.25
C ALA A 449 15.30 -4.52 32.93
N SER A 450 15.52 -4.85 31.67
CA SER A 450 16.78 -5.43 31.20
C SER A 450 17.97 -4.52 31.49
N VAL A 451 19.03 -5.11 32.03
CA VAL A 451 20.31 -4.45 32.25
C VAL A 451 21.26 -4.85 31.13
N PHE A 452 21.82 -3.85 30.45
CA PHE A 452 22.81 -4.02 29.39
C PHE A 452 24.19 -3.65 29.93
N ILE A 453 25.19 -4.50 29.70
CA ILE A 453 26.54 -4.32 30.26
C ILE A 453 27.52 -4.13 29.09
N THR A 454 28.38 -3.10 29.14
CA THR A 454 29.41 -2.89 28.12
C THR A 454 30.44 -4.01 28.15
N GLY A 455 30.68 -4.63 26.99
CA GLY A 455 31.58 -5.76 26.83
C GLY A 455 30.98 -7.13 27.06
N ASP A 456 29.80 -7.22 27.65
CA ASP A 456 29.04 -8.49 27.85
C ASP A 456 28.34 -8.86 26.53
N SER A 457 29.04 -9.57 25.67
CA SER A 457 28.55 -9.93 24.33
C SER A 457 27.65 -11.16 24.32
N ASN A 458 27.81 -12.03 25.30
CA ASN A 458 27.03 -13.27 25.46
C ASN A 458 25.81 -13.07 26.36
N HIS A 459 25.66 -11.89 26.99
CA HIS A 459 24.54 -11.47 27.83
C HIS A 459 24.31 -12.36 29.07
N ASP A 460 25.38 -12.94 29.65
CA ASP A 460 25.30 -13.75 30.87
C ASP A 460 25.39 -12.90 32.15
N GLY A 461 25.54 -11.59 32.04
CA GLY A 461 25.60 -10.62 33.13
C GLY A 461 26.99 -10.38 33.69
N THR A 462 28.02 -10.98 33.10
CA THR A 462 29.43 -10.82 33.46
C THR A 462 30.28 -10.50 32.24
N VAL A 463 31.41 -9.86 32.43
CA VAL A 463 32.38 -9.63 31.35
C VAL A 463 33.60 -10.47 31.62
N ASP A 464 33.82 -11.47 30.79
CA ASP A 464 34.95 -12.40 30.94
C ASP A 464 35.53 -12.86 29.58
N ASN A 465 36.33 -13.92 29.58
CA ASN A 465 37.01 -14.43 28.39
C ASN A 465 36.07 -15.20 27.41
N ARG A 466 34.82 -15.39 27.76
CA ARG A 466 33.79 -15.98 26.87
C ARG A 466 33.15 -14.93 25.97
N ASP A 467 33.39 -13.64 26.28
CA ASP A 467 32.89 -12.53 25.49
C ASP A 467 33.73 -12.28 24.23
N ASP A 468 33.07 -11.79 23.20
CA ASP A 468 33.73 -11.38 21.97
C ASP A 468 34.55 -10.11 22.20
N ALA A 469 35.86 -10.23 22.09
CA ALA A 469 36.79 -9.11 22.27
C ALA A 469 36.52 -7.91 21.33
N SER A 470 35.85 -8.13 20.20
CA SER A 470 35.45 -7.06 19.29
C SER A 470 34.27 -6.24 19.81
N GLN A 471 33.57 -6.71 20.84
CA GLN A 471 32.45 -6.03 21.47
C GLN A 471 32.83 -5.25 22.74
N ARG A 472 34.11 -5.18 23.07
CA ARG A 472 34.58 -4.45 24.25
C ARG A 472 34.12 -3.00 24.22
N GLY A 473 33.62 -2.52 25.35
CA GLY A 473 33.06 -1.18 25.51
C GLY A 473 31.80 -0.90 24.72
N LEU A 474 31.20 -1.89 24.09
CA LEU A 474 30.01 -1.72 23.26
C LEU A 474 28.75 -2.32 23.89
N ILE A 475 27.62 -1.69 23.61
CA ILE A 475 26.26 -2.25 23.73
C ILE A 475 25.54 -1.99 22.42
N ARG A 476 24.90 -3.02 21.86
CA ARG A 476 24.07 -2.88 20.67
C ARG A 476 22.60 -3.03 21.03
N PHE A 477 21.84 -1.95 20.91
CA PHE A 477 20.39 -1.96 21.07
C PHE A 477 19.77 -2.26 19.71
N LYS A 478 19.19 -3.45 19.56
CA LYS A 478 18.62 -3.94 18.29
C LYS A 478 17.12 -4.08 18.39
N GLY A 479 16.43 -3.94 17.25
CA GLY A 479 15.01 -4.25 17.16
C GLY A 479 14.08 -3.16 17.70
N LEU A 480 14.48 -1.91 17.62
CA LEU A 480 13.71 -0.74 18.08
C LEU A 480 12.97 -0.08 16.92
N GLY A 481 11.74 0.39 17.15
CA GLY A 481 10.93 1.13 16.19
C GLY A 481 11.04 2.63 16.35
N TYR A 482 10.15 3.37 15.66
CA TYR A 482 10.06 4.82 15.85
C TYR A 482 9.73 5.16 17.31
N GLY A 483 10.26 6.28 17.78
CA GLY A 483 10.01 6.78 19.13
C GLY A 483 11.20 7.47 19.75
N THR A 484 11.02 7.93 20.98
CA THR A 484 12.10 8.54 21.79
C THR A 484 12.42 7.63 22.96
N TYR A 485 13.68 7.27 23.06
CA TYR A 485 14.22 6.40 24.09
C TYR A 485 15.16 7.21 24.99
N THR A 486 15.16 6.92 26.27
CA THR A 486 16.13 7.42 27.23
C THR A 486 17.00 6.26 27.68
N VAL A 487 18.32 6.39 27.49
CA VAL A 487 19.30 5.40 27.95
C VAL A 487 20.07 6.02 29.12
N THR A 488 20.10 5.32 30.24
CA THR A 488 20.71 5.81 31.49
C THR A 488 21.75 4.83 32.00
N GLU A 489 22.93 5.33 32.34
CA GLU A 489 23.93 4.56 33.07
C GLU A 489 23.48 4.34 34.51
N THR A 490 23.31 3.10 34.92
CA THR A 490 22.89 2.74 36.29
C THR A 490 24.07 2.37 37.17
N LYS A 491 25.18 1.89 36.56
CA LYS A 491 26.44 1.60 37.25
C LYS A 491 27.62 1.93 36.35
N GLU A 492 28.57 2.65 36.93
CA GLU A 492 29.83 3.02 36.30
C GLU A 492 30.78 1.80 36.14
N PRO A 493 31.76 1.84 35.20
CA PRO A 493 32.85 0.88 35.16
C PRO A 493 33.74 0.98 36.42
N ALA A 494 34.41 -0.12 36.73
CA ALA A 494 35.35 -0.14 37.88
C ALA A 494 36.44 0.96 37.77
N GLY A 495 36.63 1.72 38.84
CA GLY A 495 37.63 2.80 38.90
C GLY A 495 37.14 4.16 38.40
N TYR A 496 35.89 4.30 38.00
CA TYR A 496 35.28 5.55 37.55
C TYR A 496 34.34 6.17 38.60
N ALA A 497 34.01 7.44 38.39
CA ALA A 497 33.27 8.23 39.36
C ALA A 497 31.79 7.87 39.38
N SER A 498 31.28 7.42 40.53
CA SER A 498 29.90 6.97 40.72
C SER A 498 28.83 8.10 40.65
N TYR A 499 29.28 9.35 40.84
CA TYR A 499 28.43 10.54 40.76
C TYR A 499 28.20 11.03 39.33
N ALA A 500 28.93 10.48 38.34
CA ALA A 500 28.83 10.87 36.94
C ALA A 500 28.20 9.74 36.12
N LYS A 501 26.87 9.64 36.17
CA LYS A 501 26.09 8.64 35.43
C LYS A 501 25.39 9.29 34.24
N PRO A 502 26.03 9.27 33.05
CA PRO A 502 25.49 9.92 31.87
C PRO A 502 24.16 9.29 31.44
N SER A 503 23.27 10.16 30.98
CA SER A 503 22.00 9.80 30.37
C SER A 503 21.86 10.54 29.03
N PHE A 504 21.25 9.90 28.06
CA PHE A 504 21.01 10.48 26.74
C PHE A 504 19.69 9.99 26.16
N THR A 505 19.18 10.77 25.21
CA THR A 505 18.01 10.39 24.43
C THR A 505 18.40 9.94 23.03
N VAL A 506 17.66 8.96 22.53
CA VAL A 506 17.74 8.46 21.15
C VAL A 506 16.38 8.66 20.53
N THR A 507 16.29 9.40 19.43
CA THR A 507 15.05 9.56 18.68
C THR A 507 15.18 8.88 17.33
N ILE A 508 14.32 7.91 17.09
CA ILE A 508 14.15 7.22 15.79
C ILE A 508 12.90 7.80 15.17
N ASP A 509 13.01 8.43 13.99
CA ASP A 509 11.86 9.01 13.30
C ASP A 509 10.97 7.93 12.65
N ASP A 510 9.79 8.33 12.17
CA ASP A 510 8.79 7.40 11.61
C ASP A 510 9.29 6.66 10.36
N ALA A 511 10.15 7.31 9.59
CA ALA A 511 10.78 6.74 8.40
C ALA A 511 12.04 5.95 8.75
N GLY A 512 12.53 6.05 10.02
CA GLY A 512 13.79 5.44 10.46
C GLY A 512 15.01 5.94 9.67
N THR A 513 14.88 7.09 9.03
CA THR A 513 15.93 7.70 8.21
C THR A 513 16.92 8.48 9.05
N ALA A 514 16.54 8.88 10.26
CA ALA A 514 17.39 9.59 11.19
C ALA A 514 17.29 9.02 12.59
N ILE A 515 18.44 8.57 13.13
CA ILE A 515 18.65 8.32 14.54
C ILE A 515 19.41 9.52 15.10
N ARG A 516 18.82 10.18 16.11
CA ARG A 516 19.38 11.38 16.71
C ARG A 516 19.70 11.13 18.16
N PHE A 517 20.88 11.55 18.60
CA PHE A 517 21.35 11.45 19.97
C PHE A 517 21.44 12.81 20.62
N ALA A 518 20.95 12.94 21.85
CA ALA A 518 21.08 14.15 22.66
C ALA A 518 21.43 13.79 24.10
N GLY A 519 22.48 14.41 24.65
CA GLY A 519 22.80 14.30 26.08
C GLY A 519 21.67 14.90 26.92
N LYS A 520 21.33 14.27 28.05
CA LYS A 520 20.24 14.70 28.90
C LYS A 520 20.73 15.44 30.15
N ASP A 521 21.46 14.77 31.02
CA ASP A 521 21.74 15.28 32.37
C ASP A 521 23.20 15.79 32.56
N GLN A 522 24.14 15.44 31.70
CA GLN A 522 25.55 15.80 31.81
C GLN A 522 26.12 16.18 30.44
N PRO A 523 26.05 17.48 30.06
CA PRO A 523 26.52 17.97 28.77
C PRO A 523 28.00 17.60 28.51
N GLY A 524 28.25 17.05 27.31
CA GLY A 524 29.62 16.70 26.86
C GLY A 524 30.09 15.31 27.27
N LEU A 525 29.37 14.56 28.11
CA LEU A 525 29.69 13.16 28.37
C LEU A 525 29.08 12.22 27.33
N THR A 526 28.13 12.71 26.54
CA THR A 526 27.51 11.95 25.47
C THR A 526 27.62 12.69 24.15
N THR A 527 28.00 12.00 23.08
CA THR A 527 28.19 12.59 21.75
C THR A 527 27.83 11.57 20.68
N GLY A 528 26.95 11.91 19.74
CA GLY A 528 26.75 11.11 18.53
C GLY A 528 28.05 11.13 17.69
N ILE A 529 28.54 9.98 17.27
CA ILE A 529 29.74 9.87 16.42
C ILE A 529 29.32 9.78 14.95
N ASP A 530 28.27 9.00 14.70
CA ASP A 530 27.68 8.81 13.39
C ASP A 530 26.14 8.60 13.54
N ASN A 531 25.49 8.23 12.46
CA ASN A 531 24.02 8.04 12.46
C ASN A 531 23.55 6.90 13.36
N ASN A 532 24.42 5.97 13.74
CA ASN A 532 24.07 4.77 14.49
C ASN A 532 24.84 4.59 15.79
N THR A 533 25.82 5.46 16.09
CA THR A 533 26.71 5.28 17.24
C THR A 533 26.73 6.49 18.15
N VAL A 534 26.49 6.28 19.43
CA VAL A 534 26.68 7.26 20.48
C VAL A 534 27.88 6.91 21.33
N GLN A 535 28.77 7.87 21.52
CA GLN A 535 29.88 7.76 22.46
C GLN A 535 29.47 8.27 23.82
N VAL A 536 29.70 7.45 24.85
CA VAL A 536 29.40 7.77 26.25
C VAL A 536 30.69 7.70 27.06
N LYS A 537 31.02 8.81 27.71
CA LYS A 537 32.26 8.96 28.48
C LYS A 537 32.03 8.76 29.97
N ASN A 538 32.98 8.13 30.68
CA ASN A 538 33.06 8.22 32.13
C ASN A 538 34.32 9.01 32.53
N ILE A 539 34.23 9.67 33.67
CA ILE A 539 35.28 10.45 34.30
C ILE A 539 35.80 9.73 35.55
N THR A 540 37.08 9.91 35.85
CA THR A 540 37.65 9.46 37.12
C THR A 540 37.58 10.55 38.20
N ASN A 541 37.56 11.84 37.78
CA ASN A 541 37.45 12.98 38.65
C ASN A 541 36.77 14.17 37.95
N LEU A 542 36.39 15.20 38.71
CA LEU A 542 35.63 16.36 38.22
C LEU A 542 36.38 17.23 37.19
N THR A 543 37.71 17.18 37.16
CA THR A 543 38.50 17.99 36.21
C THR A 543 38.36 17.50 34.78
N GLN A 544 37.89 16.27 34.57
CA GLN A 544 37.62 15.66 33.25
C GLN A 544 36.24 16.01 32.69
N LEU A 545 35.41 16.73 33.48
CA LEU A 545 34.14 17.23 32.92
C LEU A 545 34.45 18.24 31.80
N PRO A 546 33.70 18.18 30.68
CA PRO A 546 33.88 19.14 29.60
C PRO A 546 33.73 20.57 30.10
N GLN A 547 34.75 21.41 29.87
CA GLN A 547 34.78 22.82 30.28
C GLN A 547 33.94 23.69 29.31
N THR A 548 32.73 23.28 29.02
CA THR A 548 31.74 24.13 28.38
C THR A 548 31.04 24.92 29.47
N GLY A 549 31.04 26.23 29.40
CA GLY A 549 30.65 27.26 30.39
C GLY A 549 29.53 26.96 31.42
N GLY A 550 28.79 25.84 31.25
CA GLY A 550 27.82 25.34 32.20
C GLY A 550 28.37 24.63 33.44
N ALA A 551 29.52 23.95 33.35
CA ALA A 551 30.13 23.23 34.49
C ALA A 551 30.73 24.18 35.54
N LEU A 552 31.36 25.27 35.08
CA LEU A 552 31.79 26.35 35.97
C LEU A 552 30.59 27.10 36.56
N ALA A 553 29.50 27.30 35.81
CA ALA A 553 28.30 27.91 36.33
C ALA A 553 27.64 27.01 37.39
N PHE A 554 27.64 25.68 37.24
CA PHE A 554 27.08 24.75 38.22
C PHE A 554 27.97 24.67 39.48
N ALA A 555 29.29 24.61 39.36
CA ALA A 555 30.20 24.66 40.50
C ALA A 555 30.15 26.05 41.20
N PHE A 556 30.01 27.12 40.43
CA PHE A 556 29.80 28.48 40.99
C PHE A 556 28.44 28.61 41.65
N TRP A 557 27.38 28.00 41.10
CA TRP A 557 26.05 27.95 41.70
C TRP A 557 26.05 27.15 43.01
N LEU A 558 26.72 26.01 43.06
CA LEU A 558 26.89 25.24 44.29
C LEU A 558 27.74 26.00 45.33
N ALA A 559 28.82 26.65 44.91
CA ALA A 559 29.66 27.46 45.82
C ALA A 559 28.98 28.73 46.34
N VAL A 560 28.10 29.31 45.53
CA VAL A 560 27.33 30.52 45.89
C VAL A 560 26.01 30.21 46.63
N SER A 561 25.36 29.09 46.31
CA SER A 561 24.11 28.72 46.93
C SER A 561 24.26 28.14 48.34
N CYS A 562 25.37 27.40 48.63
CA CYS A 562 25.63 26.91 49.99
C CYS A 562 25.70 28.01 51.09
N PRO A 563 26.40 29.13 50.89
CA PRO A 563 26.39 30.20 51.90
C PRO A 563 25.05 30.97 51.94
N LEU A 564 24.29 31.05 50.82
CA LEU A 564 22.99 31.72 50.82
C LEU A 564 21.92 30.90 51.55
N TRP A 565 21.97 29.56 51.49
CA TRP A 565 21.09 28.70 52.28
C TRP A 565 21.41 28.76 53.76
N GLY A 566 22.69 28.76 54.12
CA GLY A 566 23.11 29.01 55.50
C GLY A 566 22.70 30.38 56.05
N SER A 567 22.81 31.42 55.23
CA SER A 567 22.40 32.78 55.60
C SER A 567 20.86 32.91 55.67
N GLY A 568 20.13 32.22 54.79
CA GLY A 568 18.65 32.20 54.83
C GLY A 568 18.09 31.56 56.09
N ILE A 569 18.71 30.45 56.55
CA ILE A 569 18.33 29.78 57.78
C ILE A 569 18.60 30.66 59.00
N VAL A 570 19.75 31.32 59.05
CA VAL A 570 20.13 32.24 60.15
C VAL A 570 19.19 33.46 60.18
N LEU A 571 18.81 33.99 59.00
CA LEU A 571 17.85 35.11 58.94
C LEU A 571 16.42 34.69 59.33
N ALA A 572 16.00 33.48 58.95
CA ALA A 572 14.71 32.94 59.35
C ALA A 572 14.65 32.68 60.86
N GLU A 573 15.68 32.13 61.50
CA GLU A 573 15.74 31.97 62.95
C GLU A 573 15.76 33.34 63.69
N ARG A 574 16.48 34.33 63.20
CA ARG A 574 16.44 35.68 63.74
C ARG A 574 15.06 36.33 63.61
N SER A 575 14.38 36.15 62.50
CA SER A 575 13.02 36.66 62.28
C SER A 575 12.00 35.97 63.21
N LEU A 576 12.13 34.67 63.42
CA LEU A 576 11.27 33.93 64.37
C LEU A 576 11.52 34.34 65.82
N LYS A 577 12.81 34.53 66.23
CA LYS A 577 13.13 35.05 67.56
C LYS A 577 12.63 36.46 67.80
N ASN A 578 12.68 37.33 66.80
CA ASN A 578 12.15 38.70 66.90
C ASN A 578 10.62 38.72 66.97
N ARG A 579 9.92 37.87 66.24
CA ARG A 579 8.46 37.72 66.35
C ARG A 579 8.03 37.18 67.71
N ARG A 580 8.75 36.22 68.31
CA ARG A 580 8.51 35.72 69.67
C ARG A 580 8.75 36.80 70.73
N LYS A 581 9.76 37.68 70.59
CA LYS A 581 9.98 38.85 71.48
C LYS A 581 8.84 39.90 71.34
N ALA A 582 8.34 40.16 70.15
CA ALA A 582 7.25 41.06 69.92
C ALA A 582 5.91 40.59 70.55
N VAL A 583 5.62 39.28 70.46
CA VAL A 583 4.44 38.67 71.05
C VAL A 583 4.52 38.67 72.56
N ASN A 584 5.71 38.43 73.17
CA ASN A 584 5.88 38.49 74.63
C ASN A 584 5.81 39.97 75.21
N LEU A 585 6.19 40.97 74.37
CA LEU A 585 6.03 42.38 74.75
C LEU A 585 4.58 42.90 74.66
N ALA A 586 3.77 42.32 73.73
CA ALA A 586 2.36 42.63 73.61
C ALA A 586 1.47 41.92 74.65
N GLY A 587 1.92 40.85 75.25
CA GLY A 587 1.21 40.06 76.27
C GLY A 587 1.32 40.67 77.71
N ASN A 588 2.28 41.57 77.98
CA ASN A 588 2.51 42.16 79.28
C ASN A 588 1.99 43.58 79.42
N GLY A 589 1.14 44.07 78.52
CA GLY A 589 0.57 45.41 78.53
C GLY A 589 -0.93 45.51 78.80
N LEU A 590 -1.55 44.41 79.28
CA LEU A 590 -2.94 44.38 79.68
C LEU A 590 -3.07 43.57 80.98
N ALA A 591 -2.72 44.22 82.11
CA ALA A 591 -3.17 43.89 83.46
C ALA A 591 -3.36 45.18 84.26
#